data_6e9034cf87597b9718e3ffb04efec442
#
_entry.id   6e9034cf87597b9718e3ffb04efec442
#
_cell.length_a   1.000
_cell.length_b   1.000
_cell.length_c   1.000
_cell.angle_alpha   90.00
_cell.angle_beta   90.00
_cell.angle_gamma   90.00
#
_symmetry.space_group_name_H-M   'P 1'
#
loop_
_entity.id
_entity.type
_entity.pdbx_description
1 polymer ?
#
loop_
_entity_poly.entity_id
_entity_poly.type
_entity_poly.pdbx_seq_one_letter_code
_entity_poly.pdbx_strand_id
1 'polypeptide(L)'
;VTMLRVADLTVRQPDTGRTLLSQVSFEVAAGESVAIVGESGSGKSLTVRALLGLLPAGLESTGLVEIDGRRVDDDPRARRRQRGGTVSLLMQDPFTLLNPLRRAGRQIADGLPDGADAETEVPRLLAEVGLPGEVAGRYPFQLSGGMRQRVGLACALAAAPRILLADEPTTALDATTQREVLALIRRIQRERDMTFLLITHDLRLAFSMCDRVVVMYAGRVMEVGRAAELRKEQRHPYTRALLAAEPPADRRLPVIPSVPGSVPAHDAVAGRCGFADRCAHAGEECRAGVPALVPVPGAQVRLSACLRAAALPAAPPPPPGVPSPPRTSAAPLLAVTGLRKTYAGGSRPALAGVDLTVAPGEVVAVVGESGSGKTTLARCVTGLERPDAGVVTLDGLDCSDPARMSRQAVRQARRMAQMIFQDPYSTLNPARTVGATLKEALAADGRPTDVAALLRLVGLDPALARKRPAGLSGGERQRVAIARAVAGEPRLLVCDEPVSALDVSVQAQVLTLLAGLKERLGMGLLFITHDLAVVRQLADRLYVLRAGECVETGDVDRVLDAPAHPYTRELLASVPDGSSRWPG
;
A
#
# COMPACT_ATOMS: atom_id res chain seq x y z
N VAL A 1 12.43 -26.75 15.97
CA VAL A 1 13.54 -26.83 15.00
C VAL A 1 13.55 -25.52 14.21
N THR A 2 14.74 -24.88 14.05
CA THR A 2 14.89 -23.66 13.25
C THR A 2 14.84 -24.03 11.77
N MET A 3 13.95 -23.39 11.03
CA MET A 3 13.77 -23.61 9.58
C MET A 3 14.55 -22.60 8.74
N LEU A 4 14.62 -21.35 9.21
CA LEU A 4 15.42 -20.29 8.59
C LEU A 4 16.21 -19.57 9.68
N ARG A 5 17.52 -19.45 9.51
CA ARG A 5 18.39 -18.67 10.38
C ARG A 5 19.20 -17.67 9.56
N VAL A 6 19.14 -16.44 9.97
CA VAL A 6 19.88 -15.33 9.38
C VAL A 6 20.69 -14.68 10.50
N ALA A 7 22.01 -14.59 10.30
CA ALA A 7 22.87 -13.91 11.27
C ALA A 7 23.82 -12.95 10.54
N ASP A 8 23.84 -11.71 11.02
CA ASP A 8 24.70 -10.62 10.56
C ASP A 8 24.65 -10.37 9.04
N LEU A 9 23.49 -10.63 8.42
CA LEU A 9 23.30 -10.42 6.99
C LEU A 9 23.55 -8.95 6.65
N THR A 10 24.55 -8.72 5.81
CA THR A 10 24.97 -7.39 5.34
C THR A 10 24.96 -7.39 3.82
N VAL A 11 24.38 -6.36 3.21
CA VAL A 11 24.37 -6.18 1.75
C VAL A 11 25.07 -4.87 1.41
N ARG A 12 26.05 -4.97 0.52
CA ARG A 12 26.89 -3.85 0.07
C ARG A 12 26.91 -3.73 -1.45
N GLN A 13 27.20 -2.53 -1.90
CA GLN A 13 27.56 -2.22 -3.28
C GLN A 13 29.07 -2.00 -3.36
N PRO A 14 29.87 -2.98 -3.79
CA PRO A 14 31.34 -2.90 -3.76
C PRO A 14 31.91 -1.68 -4.48
N ASP A 15 31.39 -1.36 -5.67
CA ASP A 15 31.88 -0.27 -6.53
C ASP A 15 31.81 1.11 -5.85
N THR A 16 30.82 1.32 -4.95
CA THR A 16 30.61 2.59 -4.26
C THR A 16 30.94 2.54 -2.77
N GLY A 17 31.21 1.36 -2.24
CA GLY A 17 31.37 1.10 -0.81
C GLY A 17 30.06 1.23 0.03
N ARG A 18 28.93 1.51 -0.63
CA ARG A 18 27.66 1.73 0.06
C ARG A 18 27.11 0.46 0.70
N THR A 19 26.70 0.58 1.95
CA THR A 19 25.97 -0.47 2.68
C THR A 19 24.48 -0.18 2.62
N LEU A 20 23.69 -1.21 2.25
CA LEU A 20 22.24 -1.13 2.13
C LEU A 20 21.53 -1.87 3.27
N LEU A 21 22.08 -3.00 3.70
CA LEU A 21 21.66 -3.75 4.89
C LEU A 21 22.87 -3.96 5.79
N SER A 22 22.68 -3.88 7.09
CA SER A 22 23.77 -4.07 8.05
C SER A 22 23.32 -4.92 9.24
N GLN A 23 23.98 -6.07 9.41
CA GLN A 23 23.84 -6.95 10.57
C GLN A 23 22.38 -7.37 10.85
N VAL A 24 21.62 -7.68 9.78
CA VAL A 24 20.25 -8.19 9.92
C VAL A 24 20.31 -9.61 10.45
N SER A 25 19.71 -9.83 11.63
CA SER A 25 19.70 -11.13 12.30
C SER A 25 18.30 -11.48 12.79
N PHE A 26 17.80 -12.66 12.43
CA PHE A 26 16.56 -13.25 12.92
C PHE A 26 16.50 -14.74 12.61
N GLU A 27 15.60 -15.45 13.29
CA GLU A 27 15.37 -16.88 13.07
C GLU A 27 13.86 -17.12 12.85
N VAL A 28 13.52 -18.20 12.16
CA VAL A 28 12.13 -18.64 11.97
C VAL A 28 12.06 -20.12 12.27
N ALA A 29 11.19 -20.52 13.17
CA ALA A 29 10.97 -21.92 13.50
C ALA A 29 10.14 -22.65 12.42
N ALA A 30 10.18 -23.97 12.40
CA ALA A 30 9.34 -24.77 11.51
C ALA A 30 7.85 -24.51 11.83
N GLY A 31 7.04 -24.32 10.80
CA GLY A 31 5.60 -24.01 10.91
C GLY A 31 5.28 -22.61 11.45
N GLU A 32 6.28 -21.81 11.85
CA GLU A 32 6.07 -20.45 12.36
C GLU A 32 5.75 -19.47 11.23
N SER A 33 4.89 -18.48 11.53
CA SER A 33 4.63 -17.32 10.69
C SER A 33 5.34 -16.08 11.24
N VAL A 34 6.22 -15.45 10.44
CA VAL A 34 6.95 -14.24 10.82
C VAL A 34 6.72 -13.14 9.81
N ALA A 35 6.44 -11.92 10.28
CA ALA A 35 6.38 -10.75 9.41
C ALA A 35 7.66 -9.92 9.50
N ILE A 36 8.14 -9.42 8.37
CA ILE A 36 9.13 -8.34 8.29
C ILE A 36 8.39 -7.07 7.90
N VAL A 37 8.39 -6.06 8.77
CA VAL A 37 7.65 -4.80 8.57
C VAL A 37 8.57 -3.58 8.62
N GLY A 38 8.12 -2.46 8.05
CA GLY A 38 8.82 -1.18 8.07
C GLY A 38 8.43 -0.31 6.87
N GLU A 39 8.83 0.96 6.88
CA GLU A 39 8.60 1.89 5.78
C GLU A 39 9.31 1.45 4.48
N SER A 40 8.88 2.01 3.34
CA SER A 40 9.57 1.85 2.06
C SER A 40 11.03 2.30 2.17
N GLY A 41 11.95 1.54 1.59
CA GLY A 41 13.39 1.80 1.71
C GLY A 41 14.02 1.27 3.01
N SER A 42 13.30 0.62 3.92
CA SER A 42 13.88 0.01 5.13
C SER A 42 14.71 -1.24 4.87
N GLY A 43 14.66 -1.83 3.65
CA GLY A 43 15.46 -2.97 3.25
C GLY A 43 14.74 -4.33 3.24
N LYS A 44 13.43 -4.39 3.49
CA LYS A 44 12.62 -5.62 3.58
C LYS A 44 12.78 -6.55 2.37
N SER A 45 12.41 -6.09 1.19
CA SER A 45 12.50 -6.88 -0.05
C SER A 45 13.95 -7.22 -0.42
N LEU A 46 14.90 -6.33 -0.08
CA LEU A 46 16.33 -6.60 -0.28
C LEU A 46 16.81 -7.74 0.61
N THR A 47 16.33 -7.81 1.85
CA THR A 47 16.61 -8.93 2.77
C THR A 47 16.17 -10.25 2.15
N VAL A 48 14.91 -10.35 1.66
CA VAL A 48 14.41 -11.57 1.01
C VAL A 48 15.19 -11.93 -0.24
N ARG A 49 15.53 -10.95 -1.07
CA ARG A 49 16.36 -11.19 -2.27
C ARG A 49 17.76 -11.70 -1.91
N ALA A 50 18.35 -11.18 -0.82
CA ALA A 50 19.64 -11.67 -0.33
C ALA A 50 19.54 -13.12 0.17
N LEU A 51 18.49 -13.49 0.91
CA LEU A 51 18.25 -14.87 1.36
C LEU A 51 18.20 -15.85 0.19
N LEU A 52 17.54 -15.44 -0.88
CA LEU A 52 17.36 -16.28 -2.08
C LEU A 52 18.54 -16.21 -3.07
N GLY A 53 19.53 -15.35 -2.84
CA GLY A 53 20.59 -15.10 -3.82
C GLY A 53 20.07 -14.47 -5.12
N LEU A 54 19.07 -13.59 -5.01
CA LEU A 54 18.42 -12.85 -6.11
C LEU A 54 18.75 -11.35 -6.04
N LEU A 55 19.92 -11.00 -5.49
CA LEU A 55 20.36 -9.61 -5.45
C LEU A 55 20.55 -9.06 -6.87
N PRO A 56 20.21 -7.77 -7.11
CA PRO A 56 20.58 -7.09 -8.33
C PRO A 56 22.08 -7.13 -8.61
N ALA A 57 22.47 -7.08 -9.89
CA ALA A 57 23.87 -7.01 -10.29
C ALA A 57 24.58 -5.83 -9.60
N GLY A 58 25.82 -6.05 -9.16
CA GLY A 58 26.60 -5.06 -8.42
C GLY A 58 26.32 -4.99 -6.92
N LEU A 59 25.48 -5.87 -6.38
CA LEU A 59 25.28 -6.02 -4.94
C LEU A 59 25.81 -7.38 -4.45
N GLU A 60 26.46 -7.36 -3.29
CA GLU A 60 26.98 -8.56 -2.62
C GLU A 60 26.43 -8.68 -1.21
N SER A 61 26.24 -9.92 -0.75
CA SER A 61 25.82 -10.22 0.61
C SER A 61 26.88 -11.01 1.37
N THR A 62 27.04 -10.69 2.64
CA THR A 62 27.85 -11.44 3.63
C THR A 62 27.00 -11.75 4.84
N GLY A 63 27.42 -12.68 5.69
CA GLY A 63 26.69 -13.14 6.86
C GLY A 63 26.19 -14.55 6.68
N LEU A 64 25.62 -15.14 7.73
CA LEU A 64 25.14 -16.52 7.75
C LEU A 64 23.69 -16.60 7.26
N VAL A 65 23.42 -17.51 6.33
CA VAL A 65 22.06 -17.92 5.94
C VAL A 65 21.98 -19.44 5.99
N GLU A 66 21.14 -19.95 6.90
CA GLU A 66 20.82 -21.38 6.99
C GLU A 66 19.34 -21.60 6.65
N ILE A 67 19.09 -22.56 5.76
CA ILE A 67 17.74 -22.96 5.35
C ILE A 67 17.62 -24.47 5.59
N ASP A 68 16.64 -24.87 6.39
CA ASP A 68 16.41 -26.28 6.75
C ASP A 68 17.69 -26.96 7.26
N GLY A 69 18.40 -26.28 8.18
CA GLY A 69 19.65 -26.76 8.78
C GLY A 69 20.87 -26.79 7.83
N ARG A 70 20.74 -26.29 6.62
CA ARG A 70 21.83 -26.22 5.63
C ARG A 70 22.29 -24.79 5.43
N ARG A 71 23.57 -24.56 5.56
CA ARG A 71 24.22 -23.30 5.24
C ARG A 71 24.25 -23.08 3.72
N VAL A 72 23.82 -21.87 3.27
CA VAL A 72 23.66 -21.54 1.83
C VAL A 72 24.31 -20.21 1.42
N ASP A 73 24.89 -19.46 2.36
CA ASP A 73 25.45 -18.12 2.10
C ASP A 73 26.73 -18.14 1.27
N ASP A 74 27.54 -19.18 1.38
CA ASP A 74 28.83 -19.34 0.71
C ASP A 74 28.78 -20.18 -0.60
N ASP A 75 27.63 -20.80 -0.93
CA ASP A 75 27.45 -21.59 -2.15
C ASP A 75 26.23 -21.11 -2.98
N PRO A 76 26.45 -20.37 -4.08
CA PRO A 76 25.38 -19.96 -5.00
C PRO A 76 24.60 -21.14 -5.60
N ARG A 77 25.22 -22.32 -5.75
CA ARG A 77 24.56 -23.54 -6.23
C ARG A 77 23.65 -24.12 -5.16
N ALA A 78 24.05 -24.09 -3.89
CA ALA A 78 23.21 -24.49 -2.77
C ALA A 78 21.98 -23.59 -2.68
N ARG A 79 22.15 -22.27 -2.73
CA ARG A 79 21.00 -21.32 -2.80
C ARG A 79 20.07 -21.62 -3.97
N ARG A 80 20.60 -21.88 -5.15
CA ARG A 80 19.80 -22.22 -6.33
C ARG A 80 19.00 -23.50 -6.14
N ARG A 81 19.58 -24.53 -5.50
CA ARG A 81 18.87 -25.80 -5.21
C ARG A 81 17.73 -25.64 -4.22
N GLN A 82 17.82 -24.67 -3.30
CA GLN A 82 16.73 -24.39 -2.34
C GLN A 82 15.53 -23.70 -3.00
N ARG A 83 15.76 -22.90 -4.04
CA ARG A 83 14.69 -22.15 -4.74
C ARG A 83 13.79 -23.11 -5.52
N GLY A 84 12.50 -22.95 -5.35
CA GLY A 84 11.47 -23.78 -5.97
C GLY A 84 11.21 -25.11 -5.24
N GLY A 85 12.23 -25.68 -4.55
CA GLY A 85 12.07 -26.89 -3.75
C GLY A 85 11.73 -26.57 -2.29
N THR A 86 12.76 -26.21 -1.49
CA THR A 86 12.55 -25.92 -0.06
C THR A 86 11.90 -24.56 0.18
N VAL A 87 12.28 -23.54 -0.61
CA VAL A 87 11.80 -22.16 -0.46
C VAL A 87 11.17 -21.66 -1.75
N SER A 88 9.98 -21.13 -1.68
CA SER A 88 9.32 -20.42 -2.79
C SER A 88 9.03 -18.97 -2.43
N LEU A 89 8.99 -18.12 -3.46
CA LEU A 89 8.70 -16.69 -3.35
C LEU A 89 7.42 -16.34 -4.09
N LEU A 90 6.47 -15.74 -3.38
CA LEU A 90 5.32 -15.05 -3.96
C LEU A 90 5.66 -13.55 -4.02
N MET A 91 5.75 -13.00 -5.23
CA MET A 91 6.16 -11.61 -5.47
C MET A 91 5.00 -10.63 -5.33
N GLN A 92 5.34 -9.35 -5.18
CA GLN A 92 4.45 -8.26 -4.84
C GLN A 92 3.35 -7.97 -5.87
N ASP A 93 3.67 -7.90 -7.15
CA ASP A 93 2.75 -7.38 -8.16
C ASP A 93 2.14 -8.51 -9.01
N PRO A 94 0.81 -8.75 -8.90
CA PRO A 94 0.13 -9.78 -9.68
C PRO A 94 0.16 -9.53 -11.19
N PHE A 95 0.44 -8.29 -11.64
CA PHE A 95 0.51 -7.96 -13.06
C PHE A 95 1.86 -8.32 -13.69
N THR A 96 2.94 -8.30 -12.91
CA THR A 96 4.30 -8.65 -13.35
C THR A 96 4.71 -10.06 -12.92
N LEU A 97 3.99 -10.69 -11.99
CA LEU A 97 4.24 -12.03 -11.46
C LEU A 97 4.18 -13.12 -12.56
N LEU A 98 3.22 -13.00 -13.46
CA LEU A 98 2.95 -13.98 -14.51
C LEU A 98 3.42 -13.48 -15.88
N ASN A 99 4.01 -14.38 -16.68
CA ASN A 99 4.35 -14.07 -18.07
C ASN A 99 3.06 -13.88 -18.90
N PRO A 100 2.80 -12.69 -19.46
CA PRO A 100 1.54 -12.40 -20.16
C PRO A 100 1.33 -13.21 -21.44
N LEU A 101 2.40 -13.77 -22.01
CA LEU A 101 2.37 -14.56 -23.25
C LEU A 101 2.20 -16.06 -23.01
N ARG A 102 2.10 -16.51 -21.75
CA ARG A 102 1.95 -17.93 -21.39
C ARG A 102 0.65 -18.16 -20.63
N ARG A 103 0.00 -19.29 -20.91
CA ARG A 103 -1.22 -19.71 -20.20
C ARG A 103 -0.90 -20.03 -18.73
N ALA A 104 -1.87 -19.81 -17.84
CA ALA A 104 -1.72 -20.01 -16.40
C ALA A 104 -1.26 -21.44 -16.05
N GLY A 105 -1.91 -22.45 -16.61
CA GLY A 105 -1.57 -23.86 -16.35
C GLY A 105 -0.13 -24.21 -16.74
N ARG A 106 0.38 -23.63 -17.84
CA ARG A 106 1.77 -23.87 -18.23
C ARG A 106 2.76 -23.29 -17.25
N GLN A 107 2.44 -22.13 -16.65
CA GLN A 107 3.32 -21.49 -15.65
C GLN A 107 3.31 -22.24 -14.32
N ILE A 108 2.16 -22.83 -13.93
CA ILE A 108 2.08 -23.71 -12.77
C ILE A 108 2.91 -24.99 -13.02
N ALA A 109 2.77 -25.59 -14.22
CA ALA A 109 3.51 -26.80 -14.58
C ALA A 109 5.03 -26.62 -14.58
N ASP A 110 5.54 -25.43 -14.94
CA ASP A 110 6.98 -25.13 -14.87
C ASP A 110 7.56 -25.19 -13.43
N GLY A 111 6.70 -25.04 -12.43
CA GLY A 111 7.10 -25.14 -11.01
C GLY A 111 7.02 -26.56 -10.44
N LEU A 112 6.50 -27.54 -11.18
CA LEU A 112 6.38 -28.91 -10.70
C LEU A 112 7.76 -29.60 -10.64
N PRO A 113 7.95 -30.57 -9.71
CA PRO A 113 9.14 -31.41 -9.70
C PRO A 113 9.28 -32.23 -10.98
N ASP A 114 10.52 -32.58 -11.30
CA ASP A 114 10.81 -33.46 -12.45
C ASP A 114 10.04 -34.79 -12.33
N GLY A 115 9.33 -35.18 -13.40
CA GLY A 115 8.54 -36.39 -13.45
C GLY A 115 7.11 -36.29 -12.90
N ALA A 116 6.69 -35.14 -12.39
CA ALA A 116 5.31 -34.93 -11.96
C ALA A 116 4.36 -34.87 -13.16
N ASP A 117 3.18 -35.47 -13.01
CA ASP A 117 2.12 -35.42 -14.03
C ASP A 117 1.38 -34.06 -13.97
N ALA A 118 1.68 -33.20 -14.95
CA ALA A 118 1.07 -31.88 -15.03
C ALA A 118 -0.44 -31.90 -15.30
N GLU A 119 -0.94 -32.95 -15.95
CA GLU A 119 -2.38 -33.08 -16.24
C GLU A 119 -3.19 -33.30 -14.97
N THR A 120 -2.62 -33.96 -13.98
CA THR A 120 -3.23 -34.20 -12.66
C THR A 120 -2.92 -33.08 -11.68
N GLU A 121 -1.64 -32.64 -11.60
CA GLU A 121 -1.19 -31.70 -10.58
C GLU A 121 -1.66 -30.26 -10.80
N VAL A 122 -1.74 -29.77 -12.04
CA VAL A 122 -2.20 -28.40 -12.30
C VAL A 122 -3.65 -28.18 -11.89
N PRO A 123 -4.63 -29.05 -12.24
CA PRO A 123 -5.99 -28.92 -11.73
C PRO A 123 -6.07 -29.01 -10.20
N ARG A 124 -5.30 -29.91 -9.57
CA ARG A 124 -5.24 -30.05 -8.11
C ARG A 124 -4.77 -28.74 -7.44
N LEU A 125 -3.68 -28.14 -7.93
CA LEU A 125 -3.15 -26.88 -7.40
C LEU A 125 -4.13 -25.72 -7.63
N LEU A 126 -4.79 -25.65 -8.78
CA LEU A 126 -5.84 -24.65 -9.03
C LEU A 126 -7.00 -24.81 -8.03
N ALA A 127 -7.47 -26.02 -7.80
CA ALA A 127 -8.53 -26.29 -6.80
C ALA A 127 -8.07 -25.92 -5.38
N GLU A 128 -6.84 -26.20 -5.00
CA GLU A 128 -6.25 -25.85 -3.71
C GLU A 128 -6.26 -24.33 -3.46
N VAL A 129 -6.00 -23.53 -4.51
CA VAL A 129 -6.09 -22.06 -4.42
C VAL A 129 -7.48 -21.50 -4.73
N GLY A 130 -8.51 -22.37 -4.81
CA GLY A 130 -9.90 -21.97 -5.00
C GLY A 130 -10.19 -21.44 -6.40
N LEU A 131 -9.51 -21.97 -7.44
CA LEU A 131 -9.74 -21.64 -8.84
C LEU A 131 -10.27 -22.86 -9.61
N PRO A 132 -11.22 -22.66 -10.55
CA PRO A 132 -11.70 -23.74 -11.41
C PRO A 132 -10.61 -24.16 -12.40
N GLY A 133 -10.59 -25.45 -12.78
CA GLY A 133 -9.58 -26.04 -13.67
C GLY A 133 -9.46 -25.37 -15.04
N GLU A 134 -10.54 -24.79 -15.56
CA GLU A 134 -10.56 -24.06 -16.83
C GLU A 134 -9.61 -22.85 -16.87
N VAL A 135 -9.22 -22.32 -15.68
CA VAL A 135 -8.26 -21.22 -15.54
C VAL A 135 -6.90 -21.60 -16.13
N ALA A 136 -6.53 -22.90 -16.12
CA ALA A 136 -5.30 -23.38 -16.73
C ALA A 136 -5.13 -22.95 -18.19
N GLY A 137 -6.25 -22.87 -18.94
CA GLY A 137 -6.28 -22.49 -20.36
C GLY A 137 -6.21 -20.98 -20.62
N ARG A 138 -6.38 -20.14 -19.60
CA ARG A 138 -6.46 -18.68 -19.74
C ARG A 138 -5.07 -18.04 -19.71
N TYR A 139 -4.96 -16.88 -20.37
CA TYR A 139 -3.80 -16.00 -20.29
C TYR A 139 -3.96 -15.02 -19.10
N PRO A 140 -2.87 -14.48 -18.52
CA PRO A 140 -2.95 -13.56 -17.39
C PRO A 140 -3.85 -12.34 -17.62
N PHE A 141 -3.87 -11.76 -18.82
CA PHE A 141 -4.73 -10.62 -19.14
C PHE A 141 -6.24 -10.94 -19.13
N GLN A 142 -6.62 -12.23 -19.16
CA GLN A 142 -8.01 -12.71 -19.06
C GLN A 142 -8.44 -12.98 -17.61
N LEU A 143 -7.55 -12.76 -16.63
CA LEU A 143 -7.76 -13.02 -15.21
C LEU A 143 -7.90 -11.71 -14.43
N SER A 144 -8.76 -11.69 -13.42
CA SER A 144 -8.80 -10.59 -12.43
C SER A 144 -7.51 -10.53 -11.60
N GLY A 145 -7.28 -9.41 -10.88
CA GLY A 145 -6.13 -9.26 -9.98
C GLY A 145 -6.04 -10.40 -8.96
N GLY A 146 -7.13 -10.70 -8.26
CA GLY A 146 -7.20 -11.80 -7.30
C GLY A 146 -6.99 -13.19 -7.92
N MET A 147 -7.51 -13.44 -9.12
CA MET A 147 -7.24 -14.70 -9.85
C MET A 147 -5.76 -14.82 -10.23
N ARG A 148 -5.13 -13.74 -10.70
CA ARG A 148 -3.67 -13.75 -11.01
C ARG A 148 -2.85 -14.05 -9.76
N GLN A 149 -3.21 -13.43 -8.62
CA GLN A 149 -2.52 -13.68 -7.36
C GLN A 149 -2.66 -15.14 -6.90
N ARG A 150 -3.85 -15.73 -7.02
CA ARG A 150 -4.08 -17.14 -6.72
C ARG A 150 -3.33 -18.08 -7.67
N VAL A 151 -3.24 -17.76 -8.97
CA VAL A 151 -2.39 -18.49 -9.92
C VAL A 151 -0.91 -18.36 -9.52
N GLY A 152 -0.44 -17.17 -9.14
CA GLY A 152 0.91 -16.97 -8.63
C GLY A 152 1.19 -17.79 -7.37
N LEU A 153 0.23 -17.87 -6.46
CA LEU A 153 0.32 -18.73 -5.28
C LEU A 153 0.39 -20.22 -5.70
N ALA A 154 -0.42 -20.67 -6.67
CA ALA A 154 -0.33 -22.03 -7.20
C ALA A 154 1.06 -22.33 -7.80
N CYS A 155 1.64 -21.39 -8.55
CA CYS A 155 3.03 -21.51 -9.05
C CYS A 155 4.04 -21.63 -7.90
N ALA A 156 3.90 -20.82 -6.84
CA ALA A 156 4.78 -20.87 -5.68
C ALA A 156 4.66 -22.19 -4.89
N LEU A 157 3.48 -22.81 -4.90
CA LEU A 157 3.17 -24.06 -4.18
C LEU A 157 3.47 -25.33 -5.01
N ALA A 158 3.75 -25.20 -6.31
CA ALA A 158 3.87 -26.32 -7.24
C ALA A 158 4.96 -27.33 -6.83
N ALA A 159 6.08 -26.84 -6.30
CA ALA A 159 7.18 -27.70 -5.82
C ALA A 159 7.02 -28.15 -4.35
N ALA A 160 5.86 -27.98 -3.74
CA ALA A 160 5.58 -28.31 -2.34
C ALA A 160 6.62 -27.74 -1.36
N PRO A 161 6.87 -26.42 -1.34
CA PRO A 161 7.91 -25.81 -0.54
C PRO A 161 7.64 -25.97 0.97
N ARG A 162 8.70 -26.00 1.77
CA ARG A 162 8.63 -25.98 3.24
C ARG A 162 8.56 -24.55 3.80
N ILE A 163 9.04 -23.57 3.02
CA ILE A 163 9.03 -22.14 3.36
C ILE A 163 8.37 -21.36 2.21
N LEU A 164 7.34 -20.58 2.50
CA LEU A 164 6.77 -19.59 1.60
C LEU A 164 7.20 -18.20 2.04
N LEU A 165 7.93 -17.50 1.19
CA LEU A 165 8.23 -16.09 1.32
C LEU A 165 7.18 -15.31 0.50
N ALA A 166 6.51 -14.33 1.10
CA ALA A 166 5.53 -13.50 0.41
C ALA A 166 5.92 -12.03 0.57
N ASP A 167 6.33 -11.41 -0.55
CA ASP A 167 6.70 -10.00 -0.58
C ASP A 167 5.48 -9.17 -0.99
N GLU A 168 4.82 -8.55 0.00
CA GLU A 168 3.60 -7.74 -0.16
C GLU A 168 2.53 -8.41 -1.05
N PRO A 169 2.07 -9.62 -0.71
CA PRO A 169 1.29 -10.47 -1.61
C PRO A 169 -0.11 -9.95 -1.95
N THR A 170 -0.55 -8.87 -1.34
CA THR A 170 -1.90 -8.31 -1.50
C THR A 170 -1.91 -6.83 -1.89
N THR A 171 -0.75 -6.23 -2.12
CA THR A 171 -0.66 -4.87 -2.69
C THR A 171 -1.36 -4.85 -4.05
N ALA A 172 -2.18 -3.85 -4.31
CA ALA A 172 -3.04 -3.70 -5.49
C ALA A 172 -4.30 -4.62 -5.54
N LEU A 173 -4.67 -5.27 -4.43
CA LEU A 173 -5.96 -5.94 -4.28
C LEU A 173 -6.90 -5.09 -3.42
N ASP A 174 -8.21 -5.17 -3.69
CA ASP A 174 -9.21 -4.60 -2.80
C ASP A 174 -9.32 -5.40 -1.47
N ALA A 175 -9.90 -4.78 -0.43
CA ALA A 175 -9.92 -5.33 0.92
C ALA A 175 -10.57 -6.73 1.01
N THR A 176 -11.63 -6.98 0.24
CA THR A 176 -12.31 -8.29 0.22
C THR A 176 -11.42 -9.36 -0.40
N THR A 177 -10.87 -9.09 -1.59
CA THR A 177 -9.95 -10.00 -2.28
C THR A 177 -8.66 -10.22 -1.46
N GLN A 178 -8.13 -9.17 -0.83
CA GLN A 178 -6.98 -9.26 0.08
C GLN A 178 -7.25 -10.24 1.21
N ARG A 179 -8.39 -10.08 1.91
CA ARG A 179 -8.80 -10.98 2.99
C ARG A 179 -8.89 -12.42 2.53
N GLU A 180 -9.53 -12.68 1.38
CA GLU A 180 -9.67 -14.03 0.83
C GLU A 180 -8.32 -14.69 0.50
N VAL A 181 -7.40 -13.95 -0.14
CA VAL A 181 -6.07 -14.47 -0.49
C VAL A 181 -5.25 -14.76 0.77
N LEU A 182 -5.32 -13.90 1.78
CA LEU A 182 -4.58 -14.09 3.03
C LEU A 182 -5.16 -15.23 3.88
N ALA A 183 -6.48 -15.37 3.94
CA ALA A 183 -7.14 -16.52 4.57
C ALA A 183 -6.75 -17.83 3.88
N LEU A 184 -6.69 -17.82 2.54
CA LEU A 184 -6.24 -18.95 1.73
C LEU A 184 -4.77 -19.32 2.05
N ILE A 185 -3.85 -18.35 2.06
CA ILE A 185 -2.43 -18.57 2.41
C ILE A 185 -2.33 -19.20 3.81
N ARG A 186 -3.08 -18.68 4.78
CA ARG A 186 -3.06 -19.18 6.16
C ARG A 186 -3.62 -20.58 6.28
N ARG A 187 -4.69 -20.91 5.55
CA ARG A 187 -5.23 -22.26 5.49
C ARG A 187 -4.19 -23.24 4.95
N ILE A 188 -3.58 -22.92 3.79
CA ILE A 188 -2.55 -23.77 3.15
C ILE A 188 -1.33 -23.91 4.06
N GLN A 189 -0.89 -22.83 4.73
CA GLN A 189 0.21 -22.86 5.68
C GLN A 189 -0.02 -23.91 6.79
N ARG A 190 -1.22 -23.94 7.37
CA ARG A 190 -1.57 -24.90 8.41
C ARG A 190 -1.70 -26.32 7.88
N GLU A 191 -2.41 -26.51 6.75
CA GLU A 191 -2.64 -27.82 6.14
C GLU A 191 -1.34 -28.52 5.73
N ARG A 192 -0.31 -27.73 5.33
CA ARG A 192 1.01 -28.23 4.89
C ARG A 192 2.10 -28.14 5.97
N ASP A 193 1.79 -27.65 7.17
CA ASP A 193 2.77 -27.32 8.22
C ASP A 193 3.95 -26.48 7.69
N MET A 194 3.63 -25.50 6.83
CA MET A 194 4.59 -24.70 6.08
C MET A 194 5.03 -23.48 6.89
N THR A 195 6.32 -23.20 6.90
CA THR A 195 6.87 -21.96 7.46
C THR A 195 6.52 -20.77 6.56
N PHE A 196 6.10 -19.65 7.13
CA PHE A 196 5.64 -18.49 6.38
C PHE A 196 6.41 -17.22 6.78
N LEU A 197 6.99 -16.52 5.79
CA LEU A 197 7.62 -15.23 5.99
C LEU A 197 6.90 -14.18 5.14
N LEU A 198 6.22 -13.25 5.80
CA LEU A 198 5.46 -12.16 5.20
C LEU A 198 6.28 -10.86 5.22
N ILE A 199 6.44 -10.23 4.07
CA ILE A 199 6.92 -8.85 3.99
C ILE A 199 5.71 -7.96 3.76
N THR A 200 5.54 -6.95 4.59
CA THR A 200 4.48 -5.97 4.47
C THR A 200 4.87 -4.63 5.11
N HIS A 201 4.23 -3.57 4.69
CA HIS A 201 4.29 -2.27 5.37
C HIS A 201 3.10 -2.07 6.34
N ASP A 202 2.11 -2.95 6.32
CA ASP A 202 0.91 -2.92 7.16
C ASP A 202 1.12 -3.74 8.44
N LEU A 203 1.21 -3.03 9.59
CA LEU A 203 1.38 -3.66 10.91
C LEU A 203 0.14 -4.42 11.37
N ARG A 204 -1.07 -3.94 11.04
CA ARG A 204 -2.32 -4.63 11.43
C ARG A 204 -2.39 -6.00 10.75
N LEU A 205 -2.03 -6.01 9.46
CA LEU A 205 -1.93 -7.24 8.71
C LEU A 205 -0.90 -8.18 9.33
N ALA A 206 0.30 -7.67 9.66
CA ALA A 206 1.35 -8.45 10.30
C ALA A 206 0.87 -9.05 11.64
N PHE A 207 0.18 -8.27 12.48
CA PHE A 207 -0.36 -8.74 13.76
C PHE A 207 -1.49 -9.75 13.62
N SER A 208 -2.31 -9.65 12.56
CA SER A 208 -3.42 -10.58 12.30
C SER A 208 -2.96 -11.91 11.71
N MET A 209 -1.86 -11.89 10.94
CA MET A 209 -1.39 -13.03 10.15
C MET A 209 -0.26 -13.80 10.80
N CYS A 210 0.64 -13.14 11.54
CA CYS A 210 1.90 -13.72 11.96
C CYS A 210 2.01 -13.91 13.47
N ASP A 211 2.84 -14.88 13.88
CA ASP A 211 3.13 -15.17 15.29
C ASP A 211 4.12 -14.16 15.85
N ARG A 212 5.07 -13.75 15.01
CA ARG A 212 6.16 -12.86 15.39
C ARG A 212 6.40 -11.80 14.31
N VAL A 213 6.90 -10.63 14.74
CA VAL A 213 7.18 -9.50 13.84
C VAL A 213 8.62 -9.03 14.04
N VAL A 214 9.30 -8.77 12.93
CA VAL A 214 10.62 -8.16 12.81
C VAL A 214 10.44 -6.77 12.21
N VAL A 215 10.76 -5.73 12.95
CA VAL A 215 10.61 -4.34 12.50
C VAL A 215 11.95 -3.84 11.96
N MET A 216 11.98 -3.42 10.70
CA MET A 216 13.17 -2.92 10.01
C MET A 216 13.12 -1.42 9.74
N TYR A 217 14.27 -0.75 9.87
CA TYR A 217 14.44 0.64 9.52
C TYR A 217 15.85 0.92 9.01
N ALA A 218 16.00 1.64 7.90
CA ALA A 218 17.28 2.04 7.31
C ALA A 218 18.31 0.89 7.24
N GLY A 219 17.89 -0.31 6.79
CA GLY A 219 18.74 -1.47 6.61
C GLY A 219 19.11 -2.24 7.89
N ARG A 220 18.45 -1.99 9.02
CA ARG A 220 18.68 -2.65 10.30
C ARG A 220 17.39 -3.14 10.94
N VAL A 221 17.50 -4.14 11.82
CA VAL A 221 16.41 -4.58 12.70
C VAL A 221 16.35 -3.65 13.92
N MET A 222 15.16 -3.10 14.18
CA MET A 222 14.91 -2.18 15.30
C MET A 222 14.24 -2.87 16.48
N GLU A 223 13.27 -3.74 16.21
CA GLU A 223 12.53 -4.47 17.24
C GLU A 223 12.08 -5.83 16.72
N VAL A 224 12.10 -6.85 17.56
CA VAL A 224 11.59 -8.19 17.29
C VAL A 224 10.72 -8.60 18.48
N GLY A 225 9.59 -9.24 18.23
CA GLY A 225 8.76 -9.78 19.29
C GLY A 225 7.54 -10.51 18.78
N ARG A 226 6.79 -11.16 19.68
CA ARG A 226 5.50 -11.75 19.35
C ARG A 226 4.52 -10.67 18.93
N ALA A 227 3.74 -10.93 17.89
CA ALA A 227 2.76 -9.99 17.36
C ALA A 227 1.83 -9.42 18.46
N ALA A 228 1.33 -10.27 19.34
CA ALA A 228 0.46 -9.87 20.45
C ALA A 228 1.15 -8.97 21.48
N GLU A 229 2.45 -9.15 21.72
CA GLU A 229 3.23 -8.33 22.65
C GLU A 229 3.56 -6.96 22.04
N LEU A 230 4.06 -6.94 20.80
CA LEU A 230 4.38 -5.72 20.08
C LEU A 230 3.17 -4.82 19.88
N ARG A 231 1.99 -5.40 19.70
CA ARG A 231 0.75 -4.65 19.60
C ARG A 231 0.39 -3.94 20.91
N LYS A 232 0.58 -4.59 22.04
CA LYS A 232 0.26 -4.02 23.37
C LYS A 232 1.27 -2.97 23.79
N GLU A 233 2.53 -3.25 23.55
CA GLU A 233 3.61 -2.41 24.04
C GLU A 233 4.79 -2.44 23.07
N GLN A 234 5.28 -1.30 22.63
CA GLN A 234 6.42 -1.13 21.75
C GLN A 234 7.60 -0.59 22.55
N ARG A 235 8.76 -1.22 22.45
CA ARG A 235 10.01 -0.83 23.15
C ARG A 235 11.00 -0.09 22.24
N HIS A 236 10.63 0.12 20.98
CA HIS A 236 11.36 1.02 20.09
C HIS A 236 10.45 2.16 19.64
N PRO A 237 10.90 3.45 19.74
CA PRO A 237 10.10 4.60 19.34
C PRO A 237 9.61 4.57 17.90
N TYR A 238 10.38 3.99 16.99
CA TYR A 238 9.96 3.82 15.60
C TYR A 238 8.75 2.88 15.47
N THR A 239 8.76 1.72 16.13
CA THR A 239 7.63 0.79 16.11
C THR A 239 6.36 1.46 16.64
N ARG A 240 6.51 2.25 17.73
CA ARG A 240 5.43 3.04 18.32
C ARG A 240 4.88 4.08 17.34
N ALA A 241 5.77 4.83 16.70
CA ALA A 241 5.40 5.87 15.74
C ALA A 241 4.73 5.28 14.48
N LEU A 242 5.23 4.13 14.00
CA LEU A 242 4.66 3.43 12.85
C LEU A 242 3.25 2.92 13.15
N LEU A 243 3.02 2.33 14.34
CA LEU A 243 1.69 1.88 14.76
C LEU A 243 0.73 3.05 14.99
N ALA A 244 1.21 4.16 15.54
CA ALA A 244 0.40 5.36 15.76
C ALA A 244 -0.01 6.05 14.44
N ALA A 245 0.79 5.90 13.38
CA ALA A 245 0.50 6.46 12.05
C ALA A 245 -0.59 5.69 11.29
N GLU A 246 -0.94 4.48 11.73
CA GLU A 246 -2.05 3.73 11.14
C GLU A 246 -3.40 4.34 11.53
N PRO A 247 -4.21 4.80 10.54
CA PRO A 247 -5.51 5.39 10.85
C PRO A 247 -6.43 4.35 11.50
N PRO A 248 -7.04 4.60 12.66
CA PRO A 248 -7.98 3.65 13.25
C PRO A 248 -9.28 3.60 12.44
N ALA A 249 -9.86 2.39 12.30
CA ALA A 249 -11.11 2.19 11.58
C ALA A 249 -12.35 2.46 12.46
N ASP A 250 -12.18 2.43 13.79
CA ASP A 250 -13.26 2.55 14.79
C ASP A 250 -13.58 3.99 15.22
N ARG A 251 -12.70 4.96 14.92
CA ARG A 251 -12.88 6.37 15.31
C ARG A 251 -12.13 7.33 14.40
N ARG A 252 -12.60 8.57 14.33
CA ARG A 252 -11.90 9.68 13.67
C ARG A 252 -10.94 10.33 14.65
N LEU A 253 -9.69 10.53 14.25
CA LEU A 253 -8.70 11.24 15.03
C LEU A 253 -8.71 12.74 14.72
N PRO A 254 -8.48 13.64 15.70
CA PRO A 254 -8.35 15.07 15.43
C PRO A 254 -7.15 15.39 14.52
N VAL A 255 -6.08 14.63 14.65
CA VAL A 255 -4.89 14.67 13.78
C VAL A 255 -4.37 13.25 13.63
N ILE A 256 -4.08 12.83 12.40
CA ILE A 256 -3.46 11.53 12.14
C ILE A 256 -1.96 11.67 12.48
N PRO A 257 -1.43 10.94 13.47
CA PRO A 257 -0.01 10.95 13.76
C PRO A 257 0.78 10.50 12.53
N SER A 258 1.91 11.13 12.27
CA SER A 258 2.79 10.73 11.18
C SER A 258 4.24 10.76 11.62
N VAL A 259 5.06 9.92 11.01
CA VAL A 259 6.52 9.95 11.23
C VAL A 259 7.10 11.00 10.28
N PRO A 260 7.70 12.10 10.77
CA PRO A 260 8.16 13.18 9.91
C PRO A 260 9.34 12.76 9.01
N GLY A 261 9.41 13.32 7.79
CA GLY A 261 10.49 13.05 6.85
C GLY A 261 10.37 11.68 6.15
N SER A 262 11.49 11.16 5.65
CA SER A 262 11.61 9.87 4.95
C SER A 262 12.71 9.02 5.56
N VAL A 263 12.72 7.72 5.24
CA VAL A 263 13.77 6.79 5.66
C VAL A 263 15.10 7.23 5.03
N PRO A 264 16.14 7.52 5.81
CA PRO A 264 17.46 7.87 5.28
C PRO A 264 18.14 6.66 4.63
N ALA A 265 19.08 6.91 3.72
CA ALA A 265 19.98 5.87 3.27
C ALA A 265 20.81 5.35 4.46
N HIS A 266 21.11 4.05 4.48
CA HIS A 266 21.85 3.43 5.58
C HIS A 266 23.17 4.16 5.89
N ASP A 267 23.94 4.50 4.86
CA ASP A 267 25.25 5.15 5.02
C ASP A 267 25.15 6.52 5.72
N ALA A 268 24.07 7.24 5.52
CA ALA A 268 23.84 8.53 6.18
C ALA A 268 23.67 8.42 7.71
N VAL A 269 23.40 7.19 8.20
CA VAL A 269 23.13 6.91 9.62
C VAL A 269 23.95 5.73 10.16
N ALA A 270 24.97 5.27 9.43
CA ALA A 270 25.70 4.04 9.74
C ALA A 270 26.37 4.02 11.12
N GLY A 271 26.86 5.17 11.60
CA GLY A 271 27.57 5.29 12.89
C GLY A 271 26.70 5.59 14.10
N ARG A 272 25.38 5.62 13.96
CA ARG A 272 24.45 6.05 15.02
C ARG A 272 23.10 5.31 14.95
N CYS A 273 22.21 5.59 15.91
CA CYS A 273 20.84 5.13 15.81
C CYS A 273 20.20 5.68 14.51
N GLY A 274 19.78 4.80 13.61
CA GLY A 274 19.21 5.20 12.32
C GLY A 274 17.95 6.07 12.44
N PHE A 275 17.19 5.92 13.52
CA PHE A 275 15.96 6.66 13.75
C PHE A 275 16.17 7.97 14.55
N ALA A 276 17.38 8.29 15.00
CA ALA A 276 17.64 9.41 15.93
C ALA A 276 17.09 10.76 15.45
N ASP A 277 17.19 11.08 14.15
CA ASP A 277 16.74 12.38 13.61
C ASP A 277 15.20 12.53 13.54
N ARG A 278 14.47 11.41 13.61
CA ARG A 278 12.99 11.37 13.57
C ARG A 278 12.39 10.97 14.92
N CYS A 279 13.23 10.73 15.93
CA CYS A 279 12.83 10.22 17.24
C CYS A 279 12.62 11.36 18.23
N ALA A 280 11.39 11.53 18.73
CA ALA A 280 11.07 12.51 19.76
C ALA A 280 11.80 12.24 21.11
N HIS A 281 12.37 11.04 21.29
CA HIS A 281 13.06 10.61 22.51
C HIS A 281 14.58 10.50 22.31
N ALA A 282 15.15 11.01 21.20
CA ALA A 282 16.58 10.91 20.94
C ALA A 282 17.39 11.73 21.94
N GLY A 283 18.43 11.11 22.52
CA GLY A 283 19.47 11.76 23.32
C GLY A 283 20.79 11.83 22.54
N GLU A 284 21.83 12.38 23.18
CA GLU A 284 23.18 12.44 22.59
C GLU A 284 23.76 11.05 22.34
N GLU A 285 23.50 10.10 23.24
CA GLU A 285 23.90 8.70 23.11
C GLU A 285 23.35 8.04 21.84
N CYS A 286 22.16 8.46 21.38
CA CYS A 286 21.56 7.95 20.14
C CYS A 286 22.28 8.46 18.88
N ARG A 287 22.98 9.60 18.98
CA ARG A 287 23.79 10.18 17.90
C ARG A 287 25.25 9.74 17.93
N ALA A 288 25.72 9.27 19.10
CA ALA A 288 27.11 8.87 19.33
C ALA A 288 27.40 7.39 19.01
N GLY A 289 26.39 6.53 18.94
CA GLY A 289 26.60 5.10 18.76
C GLY A 289 25.42 4.37 18.09
N VAL A 290 25.73 3.19 17.56
CA VAL A 290 24.77 2.28 16.96
C VAL A 290 24.18 1.39 18.04
N PRO A 291 22.84 1.40 18.28
CA PRO A 291 22.23 0.51 19.25
C PRO A 291 22.37 -0.95 18.84
N ALA A 292 22.81 -1.82 19.74
CA ALA A 292 22.73 -3.26 19.55
C ALA A 292 21.28 -3.74 19.74
N LEU A 293 20.92 -4.80 19.01
CA LEU A 293 19.66 -5.50 19.22
C LEU A 293 19.78 -6.38 20.46
N VAL A 294 19.19 -5.97 21.58
CA VAL A 294 19.34 -6.63 22.89
C VAL A 294 18.01 -7.14 23.42
N PRO A 295 18.01 -8.20 24.27
CA PRO A 295 16.79 -8.68 24.92
C PRO A 295 16.13 -7.58 25.78
N VAL A 296 14.80 -7.52 25.70
CA VAL A 296 13.99 -6.67 26.57
C VAL A 296 13.83 -7.36 27.93
N PRO A 297 14.16 -6.71 29.04
CA PRO A 297 14.03 -7.31 30.37
C PRO A 297 12.61 -7.83 30.63
N GLY A 298 12.50 -9.07 31.13
CA GLY A 298 11.23 -9.72 31.46
C GLY A 298 10.46 -10.35 30.29
N ALA A 299 11.01 -10.33 29.06
CA ALA A 299 10.40 -10.94 27.89
C ALA A 299 11.26 -12.10 27.33
N GLN A 300 10.65 -13.24 26.98
CA GLN A 300 11.39 -14.42 26.52
C GLN A 300 11.95 -14.31 25.10
N VAL A 301 11.28 -13.60 24.19
CA VAL A 301 11.60 -13.60 22.73
C VAL A 301 11.56 -12.17 22.17
N ARG A 302 11.75 -11.17 23.02
CA ARG A 302 11.64 -9.79 22.59
C ARG A 302 12.99 -9.10 22.58
N LEU A 303 13.33 -8.46 21.45
CA LEU A 303 14.59 -7.75 21.25
C LEU A 303 14.28 -6.30 20.84
N SER A 304 15.07 -5.34 21.28
CA SER A 304 14.97 -3.92 20.86
C SER A 304 16.36 -3.32 20.67
N ALA A 305 16.53 -2.57 19.59
CA ALA A 305 17.72 -1.78 19.29
C ALA A 305 17.53 -0.32 19.73
N CYS A 306 17.06 -0.11 20.97
CA CYS A 306 16.86 1.21 21.54
C CYS A 306 17.67 1.40 22.81
N LEU A 307 18.63 2.34 22.83
CA LEU A 307 19.46 2.66 24.00
C LEU A 307 18.61 3.17 25.19
N ARG A 308 17.42 3.69 24.91
CA ARG A 308 16.52 4.27 25.92
C ARG A 308 15.29 3.41 26.20
N ALA A 309 15.27 2.15 25.78
CA ALA A 309 14.09 1.27 25.89
C ALA A 309 13.52 1.18 27.32
N ALA A 310 14.40 1.17 28.35
CA ALA A 310 13.99 1.14 29.75
C ALA A 310 13.45 2.49 30.27
N ALA A 311 13.88 3.60 29.68
CA ALA A 311 13.50 4.96 30.10
C ALA A 311 12.33 5.53 29.25
N LEU A 312 11.83 4.78 28.27
CA LEU A 312 10.70 5.24 27.47
C LEU A 312 9.44 5.34 28.33
N PRO A 313 8.71 6.46 28.28
CA PRO A 313 7.42 6.55 28.94
C PRO A 313 6.44 5.54 28.36
N ALA A 314 5.45 5.14 29.10
CA ALA A 314 4.33 4.37 28.57
C ALA A 314 3.75 5.08 27.32
N ALA A 315 3.28 4.31 26.35
CA ALA A 315 2.59 4.92 25.21
C ALA A 315 1.38 5.71 25.75
N PRO A 316 1.17 6.95 25.31
CA PRO A 316 -0.03 7.68 25.70
C PRO A 316 -1.26 6.90 25.23
N PRO A 317 -2.37 6.96 25.97
CA PRO A 317 -3.60 6.38 25.49
C PRO A 317 -3.97 6.99 24.12
N PRO A 318 -4.56 6.23 23.23
CA PRO A 318 -4.98 6.76 21.94
C PRO A 318 -5.94 7.94 22.16
N PRO A 319 -5.82 9.03 21.38
CA PRO A 319 -6.70 10.18 21.53
C PRO A 319 -8.16 9.78 21.35
N PRO A 320 -9.08 10.45 22.05
CA PRO A 320 -10.51 10.23 21.86
C PRO A 320 -10.90 10.57 20.42
N GLY A 321 -11.92 9.87 19.90
CA GLY A 321 -12.49 10.18 18.59
C GLY A 321 -13.18 11.53 18.58
N VAL A 322 -13.15 12.19 17.42
CA VAL A 322 -13.94 13.41 17.17
C VAL A 322 -15.06 13.08 16.19
N PRO A 323 -16.27 13.68 16.35
CA PRO A 323 -17.36 13.48 15.40
C PRO A 323 -17.01 14.07 14.03
N SER A 324 -17.61 13.53 13.00
CA SER A 324 -17.58 14.13 11.67
C SER A 324 -18.21 15.54 11.69
N PRO A 325 -17.68 16.49 10.90
CA PRO A 325 -18.25 17.85 10.86
C PRO A 325 -19.71 17.82 10.37
N PRO A 326 -20.56 18.76 10.87
CA PRO A 326 -21.96 18.84 10.46
C PRO A 326 -22.08 19.18 8.96
N ARG A 327 -23.12 18.66 8.32
CA ARG A 327 -23.40 18.89 6.90
C ARG A 327 -23.65 20.36 6.61
N THR A 328 -23.02 20.90 5.58
CA THR A 328 -23.34 22.18 5.00
C THR A 328 -24.54 22.04 4.06
N SER A 329 -25.62 22.81 4.29
CA SER A 329 -26.81 22.89 3.42
C SER A 329 -26.58 23.81 2.21
N ALA A 330 -25.41 23.77 1.59
CA ALA A 330 -25.08 24.58 0.43
C ALA A 330 -25.50 23.88 -0.88
N ALA A 331 -25.72 24.67 -1.93
CA ALA A 331 -25.93 24.12 -3.27
C ALA A 331 -24.75 23.26 -3.69
N PRO A 332 -24.97 22.11 -4.35
CA PRO A 332 -23.90 21.19 -4.70
C PRO A 332 -22.91 21.82 -5.68
N LEU A 333 -21.62 21.68 -5.39
CA LEU A 333 -20.53 22.00 -6.31
C LEU A 333 -20.49 20.99 -7.47
N LEU A 334 -20.63 19.70 -7.16
CA LEU A 334 -20.79 18.62 -8.11
C LEU A 334 -22.14 17.96 -7.91
N ALA A 335 -22.91 17.78 -8.99
CA ALA A 335 -24.07 16.90 -9.00
C ALA A 335 -23.99 15.94 -10.19
N VAL A 336 -24.14 14.67 -9.90
CA VAL A 336 -24.21 13.56 -10.84
C VAL A 336 -25.59 12.95 -10.71
N THR A 337 -26.32 12.80 -11.83
CA THR A 337 -27.68 12.27 -11.83
C THR A 337 -27.83 11.19 -12.90
N GLY A 338 -28.24 9.99 -12.49
CA GLY A 338 -28.56 8.87 -13.36
C GLY A 338 -27.40 8.42 -14.25
N LEU A 339 -26.14 8.54 -13.79
CA LEU A 339 -24.95 8.32 -14.62
C LEU A 339 -24.80 6.86 -15.04
N ARG A 340 -24.72 6.62 -16.36
CA ARG A 340 -24.57 5.29 -16.95
C ARG A 340 -23.36 5.24 -17.86
N LYS A 341 -22.65 4.10 -17.81
CA LYS A 341 -21.51 3.81 -18.70
C LYS A 341 -21.34 2.33 -18.94
N THR A 342 -21.21 1.93 -20.20
CA THR A 342 -20.87 0.57 -20.61
C THR A 342 -19.70 0.62 -21.57
N TYR A 343 -18.68 -0.21 -21.35
CA TYR A 343 -17.55 -0.31 -22.26
C TYR A 343 -17.80 -1.36 -23.34
N ALA A 344 -17.27 -1.14 -24.53
CA ALA A 344 -17.37 -2.08 -25.65
C ALA A 344 -16.81 -3.46 -25.26
N GLY A 345 -17.61 -4.51 -25.49
CA GLY A 345 -17.25 -5.89 -25.09
C GLY A 345 -17.56 -6.25 -23.63
N GLY A 346 -18.01 -5.32 -22.82
CA GLY A 346 -18.46 -5.58 -21.44
C GLY A 346 -19.88 -6.15 -21.43
N SER A 347 -20.10 -7.26 -20.71
CA SER A 347 -21.42 -7.85 -20.52
C SER A 347 -22.28 -7.13 -19.48
N ARG A 348 -21.69 -6.24 -18.69
CA ARG A 348 -22.35 -5.45 -17.63
C ARG A 348 -21.94 -3.99 -17.72
N PRO A 349 -22.84 -3.05 -17.35
CA PRO A 349 -22.49 -1.63 -17.26
C PRO A 349 -21.47 -1.41 -16.14
N ALA A 350 -20.49 -0.54 -16.39
CA ALA A 350 -19.54 -0.08 -15.37
C ALA A 350 -20.20 0.91 -14.39
N LEU A 351 -21.21 1.66 -14.89
CA LEU A 351 -22.09 2.52 -14.08
C LEU A 351 -23.55 2.28 -14.55
N ALA A 352 -24.46 2.05 -13.60
CA ALA A 352 -25.83 1.60 -13.86
C ALA A 352 -26.89 2.59 -13.35
N GLY A 353 -26.59 3.89 -13.33
CA GLY A 353 -27.51 4.94 -12.86
C GLY A 353 -27.09 5.49 -11.50
N VAL A 354 -25.86 5.98 -11.42
CA VAL A 354 -25.29 6.53 -10.18
C VAL A 354 -25.71 7.97 -9.98
N ASP A 355 -26.21 8.26 -8.77
CA ASP A 355 -26.48 9.61 -8.27
C ASP A 355 -25.48 9.97 -7.18
N LEU A 356 -24.87 11.16 -7.25
CA LEU A 356 -23.87 11.62 -6.28
C LEU A 356 -23.82 13.15 -6.26
N THR A 357 -23.61 13.72 -5.08
CA THR A 357 -23.40 15.17 -4.92
C THR A 357 -22.20 15.44 -4.03
N VAL A 358 -21.50 16.57 -4.29
CA VAL A 358 -20.42 17.08 -3.43
C VAL A 358 -20.71 18.57 -3.20
N ALA A 359 -20.77 19.02 -1.95
CA ALA A 359 -20.89 20.42 -1.61
C ALA A 359 -19.51 21.13 -1.60
N PRO A 360 -19.46 22.48 -1.69
CA PRO A 360 -18.21 23.22 -1.50
C PRO A 360 -17.58 22.89 -0.13
N GLY A 361 -16.28 22.58 -0.11
CA GLY A 361 -15.54 22.23 1.11
C GLY A 361 -15.90 20.87 1.73
N GLU A 362 -16.80 20.09 1.13
CA GLU A 362 -17.16 18.73 1.58
C GLU A 362 -16.16 17.71 1.05
N VAL A 363 -15.89 16.67 1.85
CA VAL A 363 -15.18 15.46 1.42
C VAL A 363 -16.18 14.32 1.28
N VAL A 364 -16.42 13.89 0.05
CA VAL A 364 -17.28 12.74 -0.24
C VAL A 364 -16.40 11.56 -0.63
N ALA A 365 -16.50 10.47 0.11
CA ALA A 365 -15.83 9.23 -0.22
C ALA A 365 -16.69 8.32 -1.10
N VAL A 366 -16.02 7.58 -2.01
CA VAL A 366 -16.63 6.51 -2.80
C VAL A 366 -15.82 5.24 -2.58
N VAL A 367 -16.46 4.21 -2.05
CA VAL A 367 -15.83 2.91 -1.74
C VAL A 367 -16.51 1.76 -2.47
N GLY A 368 -15.84 0.63 -2.55
CA GLY A 368 -16.34 -0.61 -3.16
C GLY A 368 -15.17 -1.46 -3.69
N GLU A 369 -15.45 -2.69 -4.09
CA GLU A 369 -14.47 -3.62 -4.66
C GLU A 369 -13.88 -3.13 -5.97
N SER A 370 -12.77 -3.76 -6.41
CA SER A 370 -12.20 -3.56 -7.74
C SER A 370 -13.25 -3.88 -8.82
N GLY A 371 -13.38 -2.99 -9.82
CA GLY A 371 -14.40 -3.15 -10.86
C GLY A 371 -15.81 -2.69 -10.48
N SER A 372 -16.05 -2.11 -9.29
CA SER A 372 -17.37 -1.58 -8.91
C SER A 372 -17.78 -0.29 -9.64
N GLY A 373 -16.89 0.32 -10.44
CA GLY A 373 -17.18 1.52 -11.24
C GLY A 373 -16.56 2.82 -10.72
N LYS A 374 -15.83 2.82 -9.61
CA LYS A 374 -15.26 4.03 -8.96
C LYS A 374 -14.39 4.88 -9.87
N THR A 375 -13.39 4.29 -10.52
CA THR A 375 -12.51 4.98 -11.48
C THR A 375 -13.28 5.46 -12.71
N THR A 376 -14.29 4.72 -13.16
CA THR A 376 -15.17 5.15 -14.27
C THR A 376 -15.97 6.39 -13.87
N LEU A 377 -16.51 6.43 -12.66
CA LEU A 377 -17.19 7.61 -12.10
C LEU A 377 -16.25 8.83 -12.07
N ALA A 378 -15.02 8.66 -11.55
CA ALA A 378 -14.02 9.72 -11.51
C ALA A 378 -13.70 10.28 -12.90
N ARG A 379 -13.52 9.39 -13.89
CA ARG A 379 -13.23 9.77 -15.27
C ARG A 379 -14.42 10.50 -15.93
N CYS A 380 -15.64 10.07 -15.67
CA CYS A 380 -16.83 10.77 -16.17
C CYS A 380 -16.96 12.16 -15.54
N VAL A 381 -16.76 12.30 -14.22
CA VAL A 381 -16.83 13.59 -13.50
C VAL A 381 -15.78 14.57 -14.02
N THR A 382 -14.59 14.10 -14.36
CA THR A 382 -13.50 14.95 -14.87
C THR A 382 -13.51 15.14 -16.40
N GLY A 383 -14.51 14.58 -17.10
CA GLY A 383 -14.63 14.65 -18.56
C GLY A 383 -13.55 13.89 -19.32
N LEU A 384 -12.86 12.95 -18.68
CA LEU A 384 -11.88 12.03 -19.31
C LEU A 384 -12.57 10.85 -19.99
N GLU A 385 -13.81 10.55 -19.56
CA GLU A 385 -14.67 9.52 -20.15
C GLU A 385 -16.05 10.11 -20.37
N ARG A 386 -16.65 9.84 -21.54
CA ARG A 386 -18.01 10.27 -21.84
C ARG A 386 -19.01 9.25 -21.29
N PRO A 387 -19.99 9.65 -20.45
CA PRO A 387 -21.08 8.77 -20.06
C PRO A 387 -21.99 8.45 -21.25
N ASP A 388 -22.68 7.32 -21.18
CA ASP A 388 -23.67 6.92 -22.20
C ASP A 388 -25.03 7.55 -21.91
N ALA A 389 -25.33 7.82 -20.62
CA ALA A 389 -26.54 8.53 -20.19
C ALA A 389 -26.30 9.15 -18.79
N GLY A 390 -27.20 10.05 -18.39
CA GLY A 390 -27.11 10.80 -17.15
C GLY A 390 -26.49 12.18 -17.33
N VAL A 391 -26.46 12.95 -16.25
CA VAL A 391 -25.98 14.35 -16.25
C VAL A 391 -24.91 14.54 -15.19
N VAL A 392 -23.85 15.25 -15.55
CA VAL A 392 -22.79 15.71 -14.64
C VAL A 392 -22.76 17.23 -14.67
N THR A 393 -23.11 17.88 -13.56
CA THR A 393 -23.00 19.33 -13.42
C THR A 393 -21.91 19.71 -12.43
N LEU A 394 -21.10 20.70 -12.80
CA LEU A 394 -20.05 21.24 -11.96
C LEU A 394 -20.27 22.74 -11.81
N ASP A 395 -20.61 23.18 -10.59
CA ASP A 395 -20.97 24.57 -10.28
C ASP A 395 -22.04 25.13 -11.23
N GLY A 396 -23.07 24.31 -11.51
CA GLY A 396 -24.16 24.65 -12.45
C GLY A 396 -23.81 24.47 -13.94
N LEU A 397 -22.56 24.20 -14.31
CA LEU A 397 -22.15 23.95 -15.69
C LEU A 397 -22.38 22.48 -16.05
N ASP A 398 -23.15 22.16 -17.07
CA ASP A 398 -23.31 20.81 -17.60
C ASP A 398 -22.01 20.37 -18.31
N CYS A 399 -21.38 19.36 -17.74
CA CYS A 399 -20.11 18.77 -18.20
C CYS A 399 -20.29 17.35 -18.77
N SER A 400 -21.53 16.89 -18.98
CA SER A 400 -21.84 15.49 -19.38
C SER A 400 -21.24 15.10 -20.73
N ASP A 401 -21.18 16.03 -21.68
CA ASP A 401 -20.65 15.79 -23.01
C ASP A 401 -19.68 16.90 -23.45
N PRO A 402 -18.38 16.74 -23.21
CA PRO A 402 -17.37 17.73 -23.63
C PRO A 402 -17.38 18.03 -25.12
N ALA A 403 -17.85 17.12 -25.98
CA ALA A 403 -17.92 17.35 -27.44
C ALA A 403 -19.02 18.34 -27.82
N ARG A 404 -20.03 18.53 -26.99
CA ARG A 404 -21.13 19.49 -27.19
C ARG A 404 -20.87 20.83 -26.51
N MET A 405 -19.85 20.92 -25.67
CA MET A 405 -19.49 22.15 -24.97
C MET A 405 -18.68 23.11 -25.88
N SER A 406 -18.80 24.42 -25.61
CA SER A 406 -17.90 25.39 -26.21
C SER A 406 -16.46 25.18 -25.70
N ARG A 407 -15.46 25.57 -26.49
CA ARG A 407 -14.05 25.50 -26.07
C ARG A 407 -13.77 26.24 -24.74
N GLN A 408 -14.48 27.33 -24.51
CA GLN A 408 -14.39 28.10 -23.26
C GLN A 408 -14.97 27.30 -22.08
N ALA A 409 -16.15 26.71 -22.25
CA ALA A 409 -16.79 25.89 -21.21
C ALA A 409 -15.94 24.65 -20.86
N VAL A 410 -15.35 23.97 -21.86
CA VAL A 410 -14.42 22.84 -21.61
C VAL A 410 -13.18 23.30 -20.81
N ARG A 411 -12.60 24.46 -21.13
CA ARG A 411 -11.48 25.02 -20.37
C ARG A 411 -11.89 25.35 -18.94
N GLN A 412 -13.08 25.94 -18.75
CA GLN A 412 -13.63 26.26 -17.44
C GLN A 412 -13.85 25.00 -16.61
N ALA A 413 -14.50 23.97 -17.14
CA ALA A 413 -14.72 22.69 -16.47
C ALA A 413 -13.41 22.04 -16.03
N ARG A 414 -12.41 22.01 -16.93
CA ARG A 414 -11.07 21.46 -16.62
C ARG A 414 -10.31 22.24 -15.55
N ARG A 415 -10.52 23.55 -15.44
CA ARG A 415 -9.95 24.34 -14.33
C ARG A 415 -10.66 24.09 -13.02
N MET A 416 -11.98 23.94 -13.05
CA MET A 416 -12.78 23.71 -11.84
C MET A 416 -12.58 22.34 -11.24
N ALA A 417 -12.39 21.29 -12.06
CA ALA A 417 -12.16 19.92 -11.59
C ALA A 417 -10.79 19.38 -12.05
N GLN A 418 -9.99 18.92 -11.10
CA GLN A 418 -8.71 18.27 -11.35
C GLN A 418 -8.67 16.89 -10.72
N MET A 419 -7.81 16.01 -11.23
CA MET A 419 -7.73 14.62 -10.79
C MET A 419 -6.30 14.23 -10.36
N ILE A 420 -6.23 13.57 -9.20
CA ILE A 420 -5.06 12.79 -8.78
C ILE A 420 -5.35 11.34 -9.15
N PHE A 421 -4.49 10.76 -9.97
CA PHE A 421 -4.63 9.38 -10.45
C PHE A 421 -4.02 8.37 -9.47
N GLN A 422 -4.46 7.13 -9.55
CA GLN A 422 -4.09 6.01 -8.69
C GLN A 422 -2.57 5.74 -8.66
N ASP A 423 -1.89 5.81 -9.80
CA ASP A 423 -0.47 5.51 -9.91
C ASP A 423 0.36 6.77 -10.22
N PRO A 424 1.13 7.28 -9.25
CA PRO A 424 1.99 8.45 -9.46
C PRO A 424 3.18 8.15 -10.40
N TYR A 425 3.53 6.88 -10.63
CA TYR A 425 4.61 6.49 -11.55
C TYR A 425 4.21 6.71 -13.01
N SER A 426 2.97 6.41 -13.36
CA SER A 426 2.45 6.56 -14.73
C SER A 426 1.99 7.99 -15.04
N THR A 427 1.72 8.82 -14.02
CA THR A 427 1.14 10.17 -14.20
C THR A 427 2.16 11.28 -14.45
N LEU A 428 3.42 11.08 -14.07
CA LEU A 428 4.50 12.03 -14.31
C LEU A 428 5.36 11.57 -15.48
N ASN A 429 5.59 12.46 -16.45
CA ASN A 429 6.47 12.16 -17.58
C ASN A 429 7.91 11.93 -17.09
N PRO A 430 8.49 10.72 -17.23
CA PRO A 430 9.80 10.38 -16.67
C PRO A 430 10.96 11.16 -17.33
N ALA A 431 10.78 11.67 -18.54
CA ALA A 431 11.78 12.45 -19.26
C ALA A 431 11.85 13.92 -18.80
N ARG A 432 10.79 14.43 -18.15
CA ARG A 432 10.70 15.83 -17.72
C ARG A 432 11.14 16.00 -16.26
N THR A 433 11.71 17.17 -15.95
CA THR A 433 11.96 17.54 -14.55
C THR A 433 10.67 17.91 -13.85
N VAL A 434 10.65 17.79 -12.51
CA VAL A 434 9.55 18.25 -11.66
C VAL A 434 9.17 19.70 -11.96
N GLY A 435 10.17 20.58 -12.04
CA GLY A 435 9.96 22.00 -12.34
C GLY A 435 9.32 22.25 -13.70
N ALA A 436 9.71 21.49 -14.73
CA ALA A 436 9.09 21.61 -16.06
C ALA A 436 7.62 21.15 -16.06
N THR A 437 7.31 20.09 -15.33
CA THR A 437 5.93 19.58 -15.18
C THR A 437 5.04 20.58 -14.44
N LEU A 438 5.51 21.15 -13.32
CA LEU A 438 4.74 22.11 -12.54
C LEU A 438 4.59 23.47 -13.26
N LYS A 439 5.63 23.91 -14.00
CA LYS A 439 5.55 25.10 -14.86
C LYS A 439 4.44 24.98 -15.90
N GLU A 440 4.32 23.82 -16.54
CA GLU A 440 3.27 23.56 -17.52
C GLU A 440 1.88 23.64 -16.89
N ALA A 441 1.69 23.05 -15.71
CA ALA A 441 0.42 23.11 -14.99
C ALA A 441 0.01 24.56 -14.63
N LEU A 442 0.95 25.35 -14.10
CA LEU A 442 0.72 26.76 -13.78
C LEU A 442 0.41 27.60 -15.02
N ALA A 443 1.16 27.41 -16.12
CA ALA A 443 0.98 28.12 -17.37
C ALA A 443 -0.38 27.82 -18.05
N ALA A 444 -0.89 26.61 -17.93
CA ALA A 444 -2.20 26.22 -18.47
C ALA A 444 -3.35 27.05 -17.90
N ASP A 445 -3.18 27.56 -16.66
CA ASP A 445 -4.18 28.40 -15.97
C ASP A 445 -3.87 29.90 -16.02
N GLY A 446 -2.77 30.30 -16.72
CA GLY A 446 -2.36 31.70 -16.84
C GLY A 446 -1.86 32.30 -15.52
N ARG A 447 -1.41 31.47 -14.57
CA ARG A 447 -0.92 31.87 -13.25
C ARG A 447 0.57 32.19 -13.26
N PRO A 448 1.07 32.99 -12.30
CA PRO A 448 2.51 33.17 -12.11
C PRO A 448 3.21 31.83 -11.93
N THR A 449 4.33 31.62 -12.62
CA THR A 449 5.07 30.35 -12.64
C THR A 449 6.00 30.18 -11.43
N ASP A 450 5.50 30.42 -10.21
CA ASP A 450 6.27 30.18 -8.98
C ASP A 450 6.22 28.70 -8.57
N VAL A 451 7.08 27.90 -9.19
CA VAL A 451 7.23 26.48 -8.88
C VAL A 451 7.71 26.27 -7.44
N ALA A 452 8.52 27.19 -6.90
CA ALA A 452 9.05 27.05 -5.54
C ALA A 452 7.93 27.21 -4.49
N ALA A 453 7.03 28.17 -4.67
CA ALA A 453 5.85 28.32 -3.80
C ALA A 453 4.94 27.09 -3.87
N LEU A 454 4.71 26.54 -5.06
CA LEU A 454 3.88 25.34 -5.25
C LEU A 454 4.50 24.10 -4.59
N LEU A 455 5.83 23.92 -4.67
CA LEU A 455 6.51 22.83 -3.97
C LEU A 455 6.41 22.99 -2.44
N ARG A 456 6.60 24.21 -1.91
CA ARG A 456 6.43 24.47 -0.47
C ARG A 456 4.98 24.22 -0.01
N LEU A 457 3.99 24.54 -0.87
CA LEU A 457 2.58 24.29 -0.57
C LEU A 457 2.30 22.82 -0.24
N VAL A 458 2.97 21.89 -0.92
CA VAL A 458 2.86 20.45 -0.69
C VAL A 458 3.95 19.88 0.23
N GLY A 459 4.70 20.74 0.94
CA GLY A 459 5.73 20.36 1.90
C GLY A 459 6.97 19.72 1.25
N LEU A 460 7.35 20.16 0.04
CA LEU A 460 8.54 19.71 -0.67
C LEU A 460 9.60 20.82 -0.76
N ASP A 461 10.88 20.40 -0.73
CA ASP A 461 12.01 21.31 -0.96
C ASP A 461 11.99 21.81 -2.42
N PRO A 462 12.07 23.13 -2.66
CA PRO A 462 12.19 23.72 -3.98
C PRO A 462 13.36 23.17 -4.82
N ALA A 463 14.42 22.68 -4.21
CA ALA A 463 15.54 22.03 -4.89
C ALA A 463 15.13 20.81 -5.73
N LEU A 464 14.03 20.15 -5.37
CA LEU A 464 13.47 19.01 -6.10
C LEU A 464 12.98 19.38 -7.51
N ALA A 465 12.77 20.67 -7.82
CA ALA A 465 12.41 21.14 -9.15
C ALA A 465 13.37 20.68 -10.25
N ARG A 466 14.65 20.46 -9.91
CA ARG A 466 15.69 20.01 -10.84
C ARG A 466 15.71 18.51 -11.06
N LYS A 467 15.10 17.72 -10.17
CA LYS A 467 15.06 16.25 -10.26
C LYS A 467 14.05 15.79 -11.32
N ARG A 468 14.29 14.59 -11.84
CA ARG A 468 13.31 13.84 -12.63
C ARG A 468 12.52 12.90 -11.71
N PRO A 469 11.31 12.44 -12.11
CA PRO A 469 10.49 11.53 -11.29
C PRO A 469 11.20 10.27 -10.78
N ALA A 470 12.12 9.70 -11.56
CA ALA A 470 12.91 8.53 -11.15
C ALA A 470 13.82 8.79 -9.93
N GLY A 471 14.20 10.03 -9.67
CA GLY A 471 15.03 10.43 -8.53
C GLY A 471 14.23 10.85 -7.29
N LEU A 472 12.90 10.62 -7.27
CA LEU A 472 12.01 10.94 -6.17
C LEU A 472 11.60 9.67 -5.41
N SER A 473 11.41 9.77 -4.10
CA SER A 473 10.71 8.75 -3.32
C SER A 473 9.23 8.65 -3.73
N GLY A 474 8.53 7.57 -3.36
CA GLY A 474 7.10 7.40 -3.63
C GLY A 474 6.26 8.56 -3.09
N GLY A 475 6.50 8.96 -1.84
CA GLY A 475 5.81 10.07 -1.19
C GLY A 475 6.13 11.44 -1.82
N GLU A 476 7.40 11.71 -2.21
CA GLU A 476 7.76 12.93 -2.92
C GLU A 476 7.06 12.98 -4.29
N ARG A 477 7.01 11.86 -4.99
CA ARG A 477 6.34 11.75 -6.29
C ARG A 477 4.84 12.00 -6.18
N GLN A 478 4.19 11.42 -5.17
CA GLN A 478 2.78 11.65 -4.90
C GLN A 478 2.49 13.12 -4.59
N ARG A 479 3.33 13.76 -3.76
CA ARG A 479 3.19 15.19 -3.45
C ARG A 479 3.41 16.07 -4.68
N VAL A 480 4.29 15.69 -5.62
CA VAL A 480 4.44 16.39 -6.91
C VAL A 480 3.19 16.20 -7.78
N ALA A 481 2.56 15.02 -7.79
CA ALA A 481 1.29 14.79 -8.49
C ALA A 481 0.16 15.63 -7.89
N ILE A 482 0.09 15.73 -6.56
CA ILE A 482 -0.84 16.62 -5.85
C ILE A 482 -0.56 18.09 -6.23
N ALA A 483 0.72 18.54 -6.17
CA ALA A 483 1.10 19.90 -6.56
C ALA A 483 0.62 20.24 -7.96
N ARG A 484 0.81 19.34 -8.93
CA ARG A 484 0.33 19.51 -10.30
C ARG A 484 -1.20 19.67 -10.36
N ALA A 485 -1.95 18.85 -9.61
CA ALA A 485 -3.40 18.91 -9.60
C ALA A 485 -3.95 20.19 -8.95
N VAL A 486 -3.28 20.72 -7.91
CA VAL A 486 -3.73 21.95 -7.22
C VAL A 486 -3.11 23.23 -7.78
N ALA A 487 -2.25 23.16 -8.81
CA ALA A 487 -1.59 24.32 -9.41
C ALA A 487 -2.58 25.39 -9.90
N GLY A 488 -3.76 24.97 -10.42
CA GLY A 488 -4.85 25.84 -10.88
C GLY A 488 -5.85 26.24 -9.79
N GLU A 489 -5.64 25.84 -8.53
CA GLU A 489 -6.62 26.04 -7.44
C GLU A 489 -8.03 25.57 -7.82
N PRO A 490 -8.20 24.27 -8.11
CA PRO A 490 -9.49 23.75 -8.55
C PRO A 490 -10.53 23.89 -7.44
N ARG A 491 -11.80 24.00 -7.82
CA ARG A 491 -12.92 23.96 -6.88
C ARG A 491 -13.25 22.55 -6.42
N LEU A 492 -13.02 21.54 -7.28
CA LEU A 492 -13.20 20.12 -7.00
C LEU A 492 -11.88 19.35 -7.27
N LEU A 493 -11.43 18.60 -6.31
CA LEU A 493 -10.33 17.66 -6.47
C LEU A 493 -10.84 16.23 -6.41
N VAL A 494 -10.70 15.49 -7.52
CA VAL A 494 -11.03 14.07 -7.60
C VAL A 494 -9.76 13.27 -7.29
N CYS A 495 -9.79 12.46 -6.25
CA CYS A 495 -8.67 11.65 -5.79
C CYS A 495 -9.00 10.17 -6.05
N ASP A 496 -8.37 9.55 -7.05
CA ASP A 496 -8.55 8.12 -7.35
C ASP A 496 -7.44 7.31 -6.69
N GLU A 497 -7.73 6.73 -5.55
CA GLU A 497 -6.81 5.94 -4.70
C GLU A 497 -5.45 6.63 -4.44
N PRO A 498 -5.44 7.88 -3.95
CA PRO A 498 -4.22 8.69 -3.91
C PRO A 498 -3.16 8.21 -2.92
N VAL A 499 -3.46 7.19 -2.10
CA VAL A 499 -2.57 6.69 -1.03
C VAL A 499 -2.37 5.17 -1.06
N SER A 500 -2.99 4.44 -1.99
CA SER A 500 -3.00 2.96 -2.02
C SER A 500 -1.61 2.31 -2.21
N ALA A 501 -0.66 3.01 -2.84
CA ALA A 501 0.69 2.51 -3.10
C ALA A 501 1.75 3.07 -2.12
N LEU A 502 1.31 3.74 -1.05
CA LEU A 502 2.19 4.40 -0.08
C LEU A 502 2.24 3.60 1.23
N ASP A 503 3.41 3.62 1.87
CA ASP A 503 3.50 3.11 3.23
C ASP A 503 2.72 3.98 4.23
N VAL A 504 2.33 3.38 5.36
CA VAL A 504 1.43 3.97 6.37
C VAL A 504 1.86 5.36 6.82
N SER A 505 3.17 5.59 7.02
CA SER A 505 3.71 6.87 7.48
C SER A 505 3.54 7.96 6.41
N VAL A 506 3.81 7.65 5.14
CA VAL A 506 3.63 8.58 4.01
C VAL A 506 2.15 8.79 3.72
N GLN A 507 1.33 7.75 3.84
CA GLN A 507 -0.13 7.83 3.73
C GLN A 507 -0.71 8.85 4.72
N ALA A 508 -0.35 8.77 6.00
CA ALA A 508 -0.78 9.73 7.02
C ALA A 508 -0.38 11.18 6.68
N GLN A 509 0.85 11.37 6.16
CA GLN A 509 1.32 12.68 5.74
C GLN A 509 0.54 13.23 4.53
N VAL A 510 0.20 12.38 3.55
CA VAL A 510 -0.59 12.78 2.36
C VAL A 510 -2.03 13.10 2.74
N LEU A 511 -2.66 12.33 3.62
CA LEU A 511 -4.00 12.61 4.13
C LEU A 511 -4.07 13.94 4.87
N THR A 512 -3.10 14.21 5.74
CA THR A 512 -2.97 15.51 6.44
C THR A 512 -2.77 16.67 5.45
N LEU A 513 -1.95 16.46 4.41
CA LEU A 513 -1.75 17.44 3.35
C LEU A 513 -3.06 17.74 2.59
N LEU A 514 -3.80 16.70 2.18
CA LEU A 514 -5.07 16.88 1.45
C LEU A 514 -6.13 17.59 2.31
N ALA A 515 -6.23 17.26 3.60
CA ALA A 515 -7.11 17.96 4.53
C ALA A 515 -6.74 19.45 4.65
N GLY A 516 -5.45 19.76 4.82
CA GLY A 516 -4.98 21.15 4.90
C GLY A 516 -5.15 21.93 3.58
N LEU A 517 -4.96 21.30 2.43
CA LEU A 517 -5.21 21.91 1.11
C LEU A 517 -6.69 22.18 0.91
N LYS A 518 -7.58 21.26 1.29
CA LYS A 518 -9.04 21.46 1.26
C LYS A 518 -9.45 22.74 2.00
N GLU A 519 -8.97 22.91 3.24
CA GLU A 519 -9.29 24.08 4.06
C GLU A 519 -8.71 25.36 3.47
N ARG A 520 -7.44 25.34 3.04
CA ARG A 520 -6.75 26.53 2.50
C ARG A 520 -7.33 27.03 1.18
N LEU A 521 -7.75 26.11 0.31
CA LEU A 521 -8.24 26.43 -1.05
C LEU A 521 -9.78 26.44 -1.12
N GLY A 522 -10.48 26.03 -0.06
CA GLY A 522 -11.94 25.96 -0.03
C GLY A 522 -12.53 24.97 -1.04
N MET A 523 -11.77 23.94 -1.44
CA MET A 523 -12.19 22.99 -2.47
C MET A 523 -12.99 21.82 -1.91
N GLY A 524 -13.96 21.30 -2.69
CA GLY A 524 -14.58 20.01 -2.43
C GLY A 524 -13.68 18.86 -2.87
N LEU A 525 -13.78 17.71 -2.21
CA LEU A 525 -13.05 16.48 -2.55
C LEU A 525 -14.00 15.36 -2.88
N LEU A 526 -13.77 14.68 -4.02
CA LEU A 526 -14.31 13.36 -4.32
C LEU A 526 -13.20 12.35 -4.14
N PHE A 527 -13.25 11.58 -3.04
CA PHE A 527 -12.16 10.71 -2.60
C PHE A 527 -12.51 9.24 -2.82
N ILE A 528 -11.85 8.60 -3.76
CA ILE A 528 -12.05 7.18 -4.10
C ILE A 528 -10.99 6.36 -3.41
N THR A 529 -11.41 5.34 -2.66
CA THR A 529 -10.51 4.40 -1.97
C THR A 529 -11.23 3.08 -1.67
N HIS A 530 -10.48 2.05 -1.39
CA HIS A 530 -10.96 0.80 -0.80
C HIS A 530 -10.64 0.70 0.71
N ASP A 531 -9.91 1.67 1.28
CA ASP A 531 -9.53 1.70 2.70
C ASP A 531 -10.54 2.48 3.54
N LEU A 532 -11.37 1.75 4.30
CA LEU A 532 -12.43 2.33 5.15
C LEU A 532 -11.86 3.06 6.37
N ALA A 533 -10.65 2.73 6.84
CA ALA A 533 -9.99 3.46 7.90
C ALA A 533 -9.60 4.87 7.43
N VAL A 534 -9.11 4.99 6.19
CA VAL A 534 -8.84 6.30 5.55
C VAL A 534 -10.10 7.11 5.38
N VAL A 535 -11.19 6.47 4.94
CA VAL A 535 -12.51 7.12 4.80
C VAL A 535 -12.96 7.73 6.11
N ARG A 536 -12.87 6.99 7.22
CA ARG A 536 -13.23 7.46 8.57
C ARG A 536 -12.45 8.72 8.96
N GLN A 537 -11.18 8.82 8.56
CA GLN A 537 -10.33 9.96 8.94
C GLN A 537 -10.62 11.24 8.13
N LEU A 538 -10.99 11.10 6.86
CA LEU A 538 -11.00 12.23 5.95
C LEU A 538 -12.42 12.65 5.51
N ALA A 539 -13.31 11.69 5.26
CA ALA A 539 -14.57 11.95 4.60
C ALA A 539 -15.66 12.44 5.56
N ASP A 540 -16.57 13.23 5.02
CA ASP A 540 -17.77 13.70 5.70
C ASP A 540 -18.96 12.81 5.35
N ARG A 541 -19.01 12.32 4.09
CA ARG A 541 -20.07 11.47 3.56
C ARG A 541 -19.50 10.33 2.72
N LEU A 542 -20.21 9.20 2.69
CA LEU A 542 -19.80 7.96 2.04
C LEU A 542 -20.85 7.48 1.04
N TYR A 543 -20.38 7.04 -0.13
CA TYR A 543 -21.13 6.27 -1.11
C TYR A 543 -20.48 4.90 -1.29
N VAL A 544 -21.25 3.84 -1.15
CA VAL A 544 -20.80 2.46 -1.34
C VAL A 544 -21.26 1.98 -2.71
N LEU A 545 -20.32 1.70 -3.60
CA LEU A 545 -20.58 1.22 -4.96
C LEU A 545 -20.39 -0.29 -5.04
N ARG A 546 -21.37 -0.98 -5.66
CA ARG A 546 -21.29 -2.39 -6.01
C ARG A 546 -21.82 -2.59 -7.43
N ALA A 547 -21.01 -3.23 -8.30
CA ALA A 547 -21.40 -3.57 -9.68
C ALA A 547 -22.03 -2.40 -10.49
N GLY A 548 -21.48 -1.20 -10.32
CA GLY A 548 -21.95 0.02 -11.01
C GLY A 548 -23.13 0.74 -10.37
N GLU A 549 -23.63 0.29 -9.23
CA GLU A 549 -24.76 0.89 -8.51
C GLU A 549 -24.32 1.42 -7.14
N CYS A 550 -24.96 2.49 -6.66
CA CYS A 550 -24.82 2.96 -5.29
C CYS A 550 -25.78 2.16 -4.40
N VAL A 551 -25.23 1.29 -3.52
CA VAL A 551 -26.03 0.42 -2.65
C VAL A 551 -26.30 1.02 -1.27
N GLU A 552 -25.46 1.94 -0.83
CA GLU A 552 -25.63 2.65 0.45
C GLU A 552 -24.96 4.01 0.41
N THR A 553 -25.57 5.01 1.04
CA THR A 553 -25.01 6.36 1.21
C THR A 553 -25.45 6.99 2.51
N GLY A 554 -24.61 7.84 3.08
CA GLY A 554 -24.91 8.57 4.31
C GLY A 554 -23.71 9.27 4.89
N ASP A 555 -23.87 9.82 6.08
CA ASP A 555 -22.78 10.35 6.88
C ASP A 555 -21.81 9.21 7.23
N VAL A 556 -20.50 9.47 7.20
CA VAL A 556 -19.47 8.43 7.36
C VAL A 556 -19.65 7.63 8.64
N ASP A 557 -19.85 8.31 9.79
CA ASP A 557 -19.98 7.63 11.08
C ASP A 557 -21.21 6.72 11.09
N ARG A 558 -22.36 7.18 10.54
CA ARG A 558 -23.57 6.37 10.44
C ARG A 558 -23.37 5.12 9.58
N VAL A 559 -22.77 5.25 8.39
CA VAL A 559 -22.61 4.11 7.46
C VAL A 559 -21.59 3.11 7.99
N LEU A 560 -20.51 3.59 8.65
CA LEU A 560 -19.46 2.71 9.17
C LEU A 560 -19.82 2.06 10.51
N ASP A 561 -20.61 2.73 11.37
CA ASP A 561 -20.99 2.19 12.69
C ASP A 561 -22.28 1.37 12.66
N ALA A 562 -23.21 1.71 11.76
CA ALA A 562 -24.50 1.03 11.63
C ALA A 562 -24.87 0.78 10.14
N PRO A 563 -24.10 -0.04 9.42
CA PRO A 563 -24.33 -0.32 8.00
C PRO A 563 -25.66 -1.02 7.77
N ALA A 564 -26.50 -0.45 6.91
CA ALA A 564 -27.81 -1.00 6.57
C ALA A 564 -27.70 -2.12 5.52
N HIS A 565 -26.81 -1.95 4.53
CA HIS A 565 -26.69 -2.88 3.42
C HIS A 565 -25.76 -4.05 3.76
N PRO A 566 -26.11 -5.32 3.41
CA PRO A 566 -25.27 -6.50 3.68
C PRO A 566 -23.85 -6.39 3.11
N TYR A 567 -23.71 -5.84 1.92
CA TYR A 567 -22.41 -5.65 1.28
C TYR A 567 -21.49 -4.67 2.04
N THR A 568 -22.06 -3.60 2.62
CA THR A 568 -21.29 -2.68 3.45
C THR A 568 -20.75 -3.37 4.70
N ARG A 569 -21.56 -4.27 5.30
CA ARG A 569 -21.13 -5.10 6.44
C ARG A 569 -20.00 -6.04 6.06
N GLU A 570 -20.07 -6.63 4.87
CA GLU A 570 -19.02 -7.51 4.33
C GLU A 570 -17.70 -6.74 4.10
N LEU A 571 -17.77 -5.55 3.51
CA LEU A 571 -16.60 -4.67 3.34
C LEU A 571 -15.95 -4.31 4.68
N LEU A 572 -16.75 -3.92 5.67
CA LEU A 572 -16.27 -3.59 7.02
C LEU A 572 -15.61 -4.80 7.70
N ALA A 573 -16.22 -5.98 7.58
CA ALA A 573 -15.66 -7.22 8.11
C ALA A 573 -14.34 -7.63 7.42
N SER A 574 -14.03 -7.06 6.25
CA SER A 574 -12.81 -7.35 5.51
C SER A 574 -11.62 -6.48 5.94
N VAL A 575 -11.84 -5.42 6.73
CA VAL A 575 -10.76 -4.56 7.23
C VAL A 575 -10.06 -5.23 8.41
N PRO A 576 -8.72 -5.41 8.37
CA PRO A 576 -7.99 -5.93 9.52
C PRO A 576 -8.06 -4.92 10.67
N ASP A 577 -8.57 -5.34 11.82
CA ASP A 577 -8.56 -4.52 13.03
C ASP A 577 -7.29 -4.71 13.89
N GLY A 578 -6.47 -5.69 13.53
CA GLY A 578 -5.29 -6.11 14.29
C GLY A 578 -5.64 -6.69 15.66
N SER A 579 -6.93 -6.75 16.06
CA SER A 579 -7.35 -7.16 17.41
C SER A 579 -7.52 -8.67 17.55
N SER A 580 -7.89 -9.33 16.48
CA SER A 580 -8.07 -10.78 16.42
C SER A 580 -7.21 -11.39 15.31
N ARG A 581 -6.77 -12.63 15.50
CA ARG A 581 -6.25 -13.41 14.37
C ARG A 581 -7.40 -13.67 13.41
N TRP A 582 -7.18 -13.39 12.14
CA TRP A 582 -8.16 -13.74 11.12
C TRP A 582 -8.46 -15.23 11.19
N PRO A 583 -9.75 -15.63 11.19
CA PRO A 583 -10.13 -17.02 11.05
C PRO A 583 -9.58 -17.54 9.73
N GLY A 584 -8.85 -18.63 9.76
CA GLY A 584 -8.36 -19.36 8.61
C GLY A 584 -9.14 -20.62 8.46
#